data_927867feaf26e34d37214d0c43421499
#
_entry.id   927867feaf26e34d37214d0c43421499
#
_cell.length_a   1.000
_cell.length_b   1.000
_cell.length_c   1.000
_cell.angle_alpha   90.00
_cell.angle_beta   90.00
_cell.angle_gamma   90.00
#
_symmetry.space_group_name_H-M   'P 1'
#
loop_
_entity.id
_entity.type
_entity.pdbx_description
1 polymer ?
#
loop_
_entity_poly.entity_id
_entity_poly.type
_entity_poly.pdbx_seq_one_letter_code
_entity_poly.pdbx_strand_id
1 'polypeptide(L)'
;MYSFSLPRCLLLLALVLATSASADSGLDAWLQARAREQAAYLNAQGEKTPAGVSGALGLWRERKAGDPGIPHFVPPTSLSPLIHAVEAGVVNITTVNAPDRMGASGRSTGSGFVLTADGLVVTNNHVVAKAQQIVVRLADGREFDAEVVGRDASTDVALLRLGDVGPPNLPAVYLGDSDRLEVGDWVVAIGNPFGLDHSVSHGMISAKERVLGVGVFDDFIQTDALINPGNSGGPLFNMRGEVVGVNTAIMSQGQGIGFAVPINMVKDLLPNLRENGRLERGWLGVTIDNELPVEDGRSLMVKEVYRRSPAANAGIRPGDRVVAVNGKPIGSYLQLLRKVALLAPGTETKLTLMRGAETKEVAVTLAARPAQETLQALDSPGNVDELGLVLRDITPELATQMGYEPYVGALVTGVVPRSPAEQAGVTVGDIVTEVNRHRVKDVAGVRSALEKGGAGSHVLLRVQRGDVQQYVALSP
;
A
#
# COMPACT_ATOMS: atom_id res chain seq x y z
N MET A 1 -1.06 -30.25 -6.20
CA MET A 1 -2.07 -31.32 -6.40
C MET A 1 -3.17 -31.07 -5.40
N TYR A 2 -4.17 -30.25 -5.76
CA TYR A 2 -5.32 -29.99 -4.90
C TYR A 2 -6.36 -31.07 -5.15
N SER A 3 -6.61 -31.90 -4.16
CA SER A 3 -7.71 -32.85 -4.14
C SER A 3 -9.00 -32.12 -3.80
N PHE A 4 -9.74 -31.70 -4.81
CA PHE A 4 -11.12 -31.27 -4.63
C PHE A 4 -11.97 -32.52 -4.30
N SER A 5 -12.49 -32.59 -3.09
CA SER A 5 -13.39 -33.70 -2.71
C SER A 5 -14.72 -33.56 -3.46
N LEU A 6 -15.02 -34.53 -4.30
CA LEU A 6 -16.25 -34.66 -5.11
C LEU A 6 -17.59 -34.38 -4.39
N PRO A 7 -17.75 -34.52 -3.05
CA PRO A 7 -19.06 -34.37 -2.41
C PRO A 7 -19.62 -32.94 -2.46
N ARG A 8 -18.80 -31.88 -2.53
CA ARG A 8 -19.30 -30.49 -2.52
C ARG A 8 -19.92 -30.04 -3.84
N CYS A 9 -19.45 -30.56 -4.97
CA CYS A 9 -20.02 -30.21 -6.28
C CYS A 9 -21.38 -30.87 -6.55
N LEU A 10 -21.62 -32.06 -6.02
CA LEU A 10 -22.91 -32.78 -6.20
C LEU A 10 -24.06 -32.13 -5.43
N LEU A 11 -23.80 -31.51 -4.27
CA LEU A 11 -24.84 -30.78 -3.51
C LEU A 11 -25.28 -29.48 -4.20
N LEU A 12 -24.37 -28.76 -4.85
CA LEU A 12 -24.69 -27.56 -5.62
C LEU A 12 -25.49 -27.88 -6.89
N LEU A 13 -25.23 -29.02 -7.54
CA LEU A 13 -25.97 -29.45 -8.73
C LEU A 13 -27.39 -29.92 -8.38
N ALA A 14 -27.58 -30.55 -7.21
CA ALA A 14 -28.91 -30.96 -6.74
C ALA A 14 -29.78 -29.78 -6.34
N LEU A 15 -29.20 -28.67 -5.83
CA LEU A 15 -29.92 -27.46 -5.46
C LEU A 15 -30.44 -26.69 -6.70
N VAL A 16 -29.68 -26.69 -7.80
CA VAL A 16 -30.06 -26.02 -9.06
C VAL A 16 -31.22 -26.79 -9.76
N LEU A 17 -31.28 -28.10 -9.57
CA LEU A 17 -32.34 -28.93 -10.18
C LEU A 17 -33.66 -28.93 -9.35
N ALA A 18 -33.59 -28.63 -8.05
CA ALA A 18 -34.77 -28.60 -7.16
C ALA A 18 -35.69 -27.38 -7.36
N THR A 19 -35.20 -26.32 -8.03
CA THR A 19 -36.03 -25.11 -8.29
C THR A 19 -36.97 -25.22 -9.50
N SER A 20 -36.95 -26.34 -10.23
CA SER A 20 -37.72 -26.54 -11.45
C SER A 20 -38.66 -27.75 -11.46
N ALA A 21 -38.73 -28.54 -10.39
CA ALA A 21 -39.59 -29.73 -10.32
C ALA A 21 -40.69 -29.62 -9.26
N SER A 22 -41.93 -29.77 -9.67
CA SER A 22 -43.10 -29.98 -8.81
C SER A 22 -42.90 -31.24 -7.96
N ALA A 23 -43.19 -31.11 -6.66
CA ALA A 23 -43.07 -32.07 -5.57
C ALA A 23 -43.04 -33.55 -6.00
N ASP A 24 -41.86 -34.11 -6.04
CA ASP A 24 -41.64 -35.58 -6.14
C ASP A 24 -41.19 -36.08 -4.78
N SER A 25 -42.03 -36.90 -4.10
CA SER A 25 -41.76 -37.41 -2.75
C SER A 25 -40.48 -38.28 -2.66
N GLY A 26 -39.94 -38.73 -3.80
CA GLY A 26 -38.70 -39.48 -3.89
C GLY A 26 -37.46 -38.60 -3.74
N LEU A 27 -37.48 -37.40 -4.26
CA LEU A 27 -36.35 -36.43 -4.16
C LEU A 27 -36.16 -35.94 -2.71
N ASP A 28 -37.28 -35.58 -2.05
CA ASP A 28 -37.26 -35.17 -0.64
C ASP A 28 -36.74 -36.28 0.29
N ALA A 29 -37.17 -37.51 0.08
CA ALA A 29 -36.66 -38.66 0.83
C ALA A 29 -35.16 -38.91 0.60
N TRP A 30 -34.69 -38.77 -0.63
CA TRP A 30 -33.28 -38.89 -0.98
C TRP A 30 -32.42 -37.77 -0.36
N LEU A 31 -32.90 -36.52 -0.43
CA LEU A 31 -32.21 -35.37 0.18
C LEU A 31 -32.10 -35.50 1.69
N GLN A 32 -33.19 -35.97 2.36
CA GLN A 32 -33.17 -36.24 3.81
C GLN A 32 -32.24 -37.38 4.19
N ALA A 33 -32.21 -38.45 3.40
CA ALA A 33 -31.26 -39.56 3.62
C ALA A 33 -29.82 -39.11 3.51
N ARG A 34 -29.51 -38.25 2.50
CA ARG A 34 -28.16 -37.71 2.27
C ARG A 34 -27.76 -36.73 3.36
N ALA A 35 -28.65 -35.89 3.85
CA ALA A 35 -28.39 -34.97 4.98
C ALA A 35 -28.09 -35.73 6.28
N ARG A 36 -28.79 -36.85 6.54
CA ARG A 36 -28.52 -37.75 7.70
C ARG A 36 -27.16 -38.43 7.58
N GLU A 37 -26.82 -38.89 6.41
CA GLU A 37 -25.50 -39.52 6.15
C GLU A 37 -24.34 -38.58 6.35
N GLN A 38 -24.51 -37.30 5.90
CA GLN A 38 -23.52 -36.24 6.09
C GLN A 38 -23.41 -35.78 7.55
N ALA A 39 -24.55 -35.69 8.26
CA ALA A 39 -24.56 -35.40 9.69
C ALA A 39 -23.89 -36.53 10.50
N ALA A 40 -24.13 -37.79 10.12
CA ALA A 40 -23.46 -38.96 10.75
C ALA A 40 -21.95 -38.95 10.48
N TYR A 41 -21.52 -38.57 9.28
CA TYR A 41 -20.11 -38.44 8.93
C TYR A 41 -19.41 -37.35 9.74
N LEU A 42 -20.02 -36.13 9.88
CA LEU A 42 -19.49 -35.02 10.67
C LEU A 42 -19.44 -35.39 12.16
N ASN A 43 -20.46 -36.03 12.70
CA ASN A 43 -20.45 -36.50 14.08
C ASN A 43 -19.37 -37.60 14.34
N ALA A 44 -19.08 -38.44 13.36
CA ALA A 44 -18.02 -39.45 13.45
C ALA A 44 -16.60 -38.84 13.46
N GLN A 45 -16.44 -37.60 12.93
CA GLN A 45 -15.20 -36.84 12.97
C GLN A 45 -15.04 -35.98 14.23
N GLY A 46 -15.99 -36.04 15.17
CA GLY A 46 -15.96 -35.26 16.41
C GLY A 46 -16.33 -33.79 16.25
N GLU A 47 -16.75 -33.38 15.06
CA GLU A 47 -17.33 -32.04 14.84
C GLU A 47 -18.77 -32.01 15.33
N LYS A 48 -19.01 -31.39 16.47
CA LYS A 48 -20.37 -31.16 16.97
C LYS A 48 -21.12 -30.27 15.99
N THR A 49 -22.25 -30.76 15.48
CA THR A 49 -23.20 -29.91 14.72
C THR A 49 -23.50 -28.66 15.57
N PRO A 50 -23.33 -27.44 15.08
CA PRO A 50 -23.59 -26.25 15.88
C PRO A 50 -25.03 -26.28 16.42
N ALA A 51 -25.18 -26.15 17.75
CA ALA A 51 -26.50 -26.14 18.37
C ALA A 51 -27.36 -25.01 17.76
N GLY A 52 -28.53 -25.31 17.25
CA GLY A 52 -29.49 -24.31 16.72
C GLY A 52 -29.59 -24.24 15.21
N VAL A 53 -29.08 -25.23 14.45
CA VAL A 53 -29.39 -25.34 13.00
C VAL A 53 -30.82 -25.78 12.81
N SER A 54 -31.68 -24.94 12.23
CA SER A 54 -33.08 -25.24 11.92
C SER A 54 -33.35 -25.11 10.41
N GLY A 55 -34.30 -25.89 9.95
CA GLY A 55 -34.62 -26.03 8.54
C GLY A 55 -34.48 -27.47 8.08
N ALA A 56 -35.23 -27.88 7.04
CA ALA A 56 -35.35 -29.27 6.59
C ALA A 56 -33.99 -29.92 6.23
N LEU A 57 -32.97 -29.10 5.89
CA LEU A 57 -31.63 -29.56 5.47
C LEU A 57 -30.48 -28.99 6.33
N GLY A 58 -30.79 -28.25 7.42
CA GLY A 58 -29.77 -27.59 8.23
C GLY A 58 -28.99 -26.49 7.50
N LEU A 59 -29.56 -25.91 6.44
CA LEU A 59 -28.89 -24.92 5.58
C LEU A 59 -28.88 -23.50 6.16
N TRP A 60 -29.75 -23.23 7.16
CA TRP A 60 -29.82 -21.93 7.83
C TRP A 60 -30.13 -22.10 9.32
N ARG A 61 -29.88 -21.02 10.05
CA ARG A 61 -30.11 -20.96 11.49
C ARG A 61 -31.07 -19.82 11.78
N GLU A 62 -32.17 -20.12 12.47
CA GLU A 62 -33.10 -19.13 12.96
C GLU A 62 -32.86 -18.89 14.45
N ARG A 63 -33.01 -17.63 14.88
CA ARG A 63 -32.94 -17.27 16.30
C ARG A 63 -34.19 -17.74 16.99
N LYS A 64 -34.04 -18.40 18.14
CA LYS A 64 -35.13 -18.85 19.00
C LYS A 64 -35.23 -18.00 20.25
N ALA A 65 -36.39 -18.03 20.89
CA ALA A 65 -36.56 -17.42 22.21
C ALA A 65 -35.58 -18.05 23.21
N GLY A 66 -34.73 -17.23 23.84
CA GLY A 66 -33.68 -17.69 24.76
C GLY A 66 -32.28 -17.73 24.16
N ASP A 67 -32.12 -17.58 22.83
CA ASP A 67 -30.77 -17.40 22.25
C ASP A 67 -30.14 -16.10 22.74
N PRO A 68 -28.79 -16.07 22.94
CA PRO A 68 -28.09 -14.86 23.35
C PRO A 68 -28.42 -13.69 22.43
N GLY A 69 -28.87 -12.58 23.02
CA GLY A 69 -29.15 -11.36 22.27
C GLY A 69 -27.89 -10.73 21.69
N ILE A 70 -28.03 -9.95 20.62
CA ILE A 70 -27.00 -9.00 20.21
C ILE A 70 -26.95 -7.92 21.30
N PRO A 71 -25.74 -7.40 21.68
CA PRO A 71 -25.66 -6.24 22.59
C PRO A 71 -26.59 -5.12 22.11
N HIS A 72 -27.23 -4.44 23.05
CA HIS A 72 -28.16 -3.39 22.72
C HIS A 72 -27.44 -2.24 22.05
N PHE A 73 -27.74 -2.00 20.76
CA PHE A 73 -27.22 -0.89 19.99
C PHE A 73 -28.25 0.25 19.98
N VAL A 74 -27.84 1.44 20.43
CA VAL A 74 -28.61 2.67 20.35
C VAL A 74 -27.99 3.59 19.32
N PRO A 75 -28.56 3.76 18.14
CA PRO A 75 -28.06 4.69 17.15
C PRO A 75 -28.23 6.14 17.66
N PRO A 76 -27.34 7.07 17.27
CA PRO A 76 -27.51 8.48 17.61
C PRO A 76 -28.77 9.02 16.95
N THR A 77 -29.59 9.74 17.72
CA THR A 77 -30.85 10.34 17.23
C THR A 77 -30.62 11.59 16.37
N SER A 78 -29.49 12.27 16.55
CA SER A 78 -29.06 13.43 15.78
C SER A 78 -27.52 13.56 15.83
N LEU A 79 -26.92 13.96 14.71
CA LEU A 79 -25.50 14.29 14.60
C LEU A 79 -25.23 15.82 14.75
N SER A 80 -26.29 16.64 14.84
CA SER A 80 -26.16 18.08 14.92
C SER A 80 -25.23 18.59 16.04
N PRO A 81 -25.30 18.06 17.28
CA PRO A 81 -24.38 18.49 18.33
C PRO A 81 -22.90 18.22 18.03
N LEU A 82 -22.61 17.08 17.37
CA LEU A 82 -21.28 16.74 16.94
C LEU A 82 -20.78 17.72 15.85
N ILE A 83 -21.62 17.95 14.82
CA ILE A 83 -21.30 18.79 13.70
C ILE A 83 -20.97 20.23 14.20
N HIS A 84 -21.83 20.82 15.01
CA HIS A 84 -21.60 22.16 15.58
C HIS A 84 -20.32 22.26 16.40
N ALA A 85 -19.92 21.17 17.07
CA ALA A 85 -18.69 21.16 17.86
C ALA A 85 -17.42 21.15 17.02
N VAL A 86 -17.47 20.62 15.78
CA VAL A 86 -16.26 20.38 14.96
C VAL A 86 -16.19 21.20 13.68
N GLU A 87 -17.33 21.72 13.18
CA GLU A 87 -17.40 22.40 11.89
C GLU A 87 -16.49 23.62 11.79
N ALA A 88 -16.29 24.35 12.88
CA ALA A 88 -15.43 25.53 12.90
C ALA A 88 -13.99 25.24 12.50
N GLY A 89 -13.50 24.01 12.74
CA GLY A 89 -12.17 23.56 12.38
C GLY A 89 -12.04 23.06 10.95
N VAL A 90 -13.14 22.96 10.19
CA VAL A 90 -13.12 22.51 8.80
C VAL A 90 -13.03 23.73 7.88
N VAL A 91 -12.16 23.64 6.86
CA VAL A 91 -11.89 24.78 5.99
C VAL A 91 -12.13 24.44 4.51
N ASN A 92 -12.47 25.47 3.74
CA ASN A 92 -12.45 25.41 2.27
C ASN A 92 -11.05 25.77 1.77
N ILE A 93 -10.60 25.11 0.74
CA ILE A 93 -9.33 25.40 0.06
C ILE A 93 -9.62 25.65 -1.41
N THR A 94 -9.34 26.85 -1.86
CA THR A 94 -9.42 27.24 -3.26
C THR A 94 -8.01 27.45 -3.81
N THR A 95 -7.72 26.83 -4.95
CA THR A 95 -6.42 26.98 -5.61
C THR A 95 -6.57 27.57 -6.99
N VAL A 96 -5.61 28.42 -7.36
CA VAL A 96 -5.41 28.87 -8.74
C VAL A 96 -4.22 28.10 -9.30
N ASN A 97 -4.46 27.36 -10.33
CA ASN A 97 -3.44 26.52 -10.96
C ASN A 97 -2.63 27.32 -11.98
N ALA A 98 -1.40 26.87 -12.25
CA ALA A 98 -0.60 27.40 -13.35
C ALA A 98 -1.39 27.34 -14.67
N PRO A 99 -1.23 28.34 -15.57
CA PRO A 99 -1.81 28.29 -16.90
C PRO A 99 -1.40 27.00 -17.61
N ASP A 100 -2.35 26.36 -18.27
CA ASP A 100 -2.08 25.21 -19.13
C ASP A 100 -1.34 25.66 -20.41
N ARG A 101 -1.04 24.71 -21.30
CA ARG A 101 -0.38 24.98 -22.59
C ARG A 101 -1.16 25.93 -23.50
N MET A 102 -2.45 26.18 -23.23
CA MET A 102 -3.32 27.10 -23.95
C MET A 102 -3.54 28.41 -23.20
N GLY A 103 -2.87 28.62 -22.05
CA GLY A 103 -2.92 29.84 -21.24
C GLY A 103 -4.12 29.93 -20.30
N ALA A 104 -4.92 28.88 -20.15
CA ALA A 104 -6.07 28.86 -19.26
C ALA A 104 -5.63 28.50 -17.82
N SER A 105 -5.89 29.40 -16.87
CA SER A 105 -5.70 29.12 -15.44
C SER A 105 -6.93 28.41 -14.90
N GLY A 106 -6.73 27.14 -14.45
CA GLY A 106 -7.78 26.37 -13.79
C GLY A 106 -7.94 26.78 -12.32
N ARG A 107 -9.17 26.73 -11.81
CA ARG A 107 -9.43 26.76 -10.36
C ARG A 107 -9.78 25.35 -9.89
N SER A 108 -9.26 24.97 -8.73
CA SER A 108 -9.65 23.73 -8.05
C SER A 108 -10.11 24.06 -6.64
N THR A 109 -11.03 23.25 -6.13
CA THR A 109 -11.59 23.44 -4.79
C THR A 109 -11.51 22.11 -4.05
N GLY A 110 -11.14 22.18 -2.78
CA GLY A 110 -11.13 21.05 -1.84
C GLY A 110 -11.43 21.54 -0.44
N SER A 111 -11.24 20.65 0.51
CA SER A 111 -11.40 20.90 1.93
C SER A 111 -10.10 20.64 2.68
N GLY A 112 -10.07 21.07 3.93
CA GLY A 112 -9.00 20.80 4.88
C GLY A 112 -9.51 20.94 6.29
N PHE A 113 -8.61 20.81 7.25
CA PHE A 113 -8.92 21.12 8.65
C PHE A 113 -7.73 21.75 9.35
N VAL A 114 -8.05 22.63 10.29
CA VAL A 114 -7.07 23.32 11.13
C VAL A 114 -6.44 22.34 12.09
N LEU A 115 -5.13 22.13 11.95
CA LEU A 115 -4.36 21.23 12.79
C LEU A 115 -3.91 21.89 14.09
N THR A 116 -3.50 23.17 14.00
CA THR A 116 -2.96 23.93 15.13
C THR A 116 -3.51 25.34 15.14
N ALA A 117 -3.64 25.91 16.33
CA ALA A 117 -4.18 27.24 16.54
C ALA A 117 -3.32 28.37 15.91
N ASP A 118 -2.07 28.09 15.57
CA ASP A 118 -1.12 29.00 14.93
C ASP A 118 -1.13 28.90 13.40
N GLY A 119 -2.04 28.14 12.79
CA GLY A 119 -2.31 28.18 11.36
C GLY A 119 -1.76 27.04 10.53
N LEU A 120 -1.45 25.87 11.11
CA LEU A 120 -1.23 24.68 10.30
C LEU A 120 -2.56 24.04 9.89
N VAL A 121 -2.65 23.65 8.61
CA VAL A 121 -3.83 23.03 8.00
C VAL A 121 -3.40 21.78 7.26
N VAL A 122 -4.17 20.71 7.42
CA VAL A 122 -4.00 19.44 6.67
C VAL A 122 -5.01 19.36 5.54
N THR A 123 -4.58 18.89 4.40
CA THR A 123 -5.41 18.61 3.21
C THR A 123 -4.79 17.49 2.37
N ASN A 124 -5.38 17.17 1.22
CA ASN A 124 -4.77 16.25 0.26
C ASN A 124 -3.71 16.94 -0.62
N ASN A 125 -2.69 16.17 -1.02
CA ASN A 125 -1.68 16.64 -1.96
C ASN A 125 -2.31 17.03 -3.32
N HIS A 126 -3.24 16.22 -3.85
CA HIS A 126 -3.84 16.49 -5.16
C HIS A 126 -4.62 17.80 -5.21
N VAL A 127 -5.13 18.29 -4.08
CA VAL A 127 -5.82 19.60 -3.97
C VAL A 127 -4.86 20.75 -4.26
N VAL A 128 -3.59 20.64 -3.81
CA VAL A 128 -2.61 21.75 -3.86
C VAL A 128 -1.44 21.50 -4.81
N ALA A 129 -1.33 20.33 -5.42
CA ALA A 129 -0.15 19.89 -6.19
C ALA A 129 0.20 20.81 -7.38
N LYS A 130 -0.79 21.45 -7.98
CA LYS A 130 -0.64 22.32 -9.16
C LYS A 130 -0.88 23.81 -8.84
N ALA A 131 -1.11 24.13 -7.56
CA ALA A 131 -1.47 25.46 -7.13
C ALA A 131 -0.30 26.44 -7.26
N GLN A 132 -0.56 27.60 -7.86
CA GLN A 132 0.30 28.79 -7.78
C GLN A 132 -0.12 29.70 -6.63
N GLN A 133 -1.41 29.73 -6.32
CA GLN A 133 -1.97 30.44 -5.20
C GLN A 133 -2.95 29.51 -4.47
N ILE A 134 -2.92 29.58 -3.16
CA ILE A 134 -3.79 28.82 -2.26
C ILE A 134 -4.47 29.80 -1.32
N VAL A 135 -5.79 29.79 -1.31
CA VAL A 135 -6.61 30.57 -0.38
C VAL A 135 -7.40 29.61 0.48
N VAL A 136 -7.30 29.77 1.80
CA VAL A 136 -8.02 28.98 2.79
C VAL A 136 -9.08 29.83 3.44
N ARG A 137 -10.34 29.41 3.38
CA ARG A 137 -11.48 30.08 3.98
C ARG A 137 -12.01 29.26 5.17
N LEU A 138 -12.15 29.94 6.31
CA LEU A 138 -12.72 29.37 7.52
C LEU A 138 -14.27 29.39 7.48
N ALA A 139 -14.88 28.66 8.39
CA ALA A 139 -16.35 28.63 8.57
C ALA A 139 -16.94 30.02 8.92
N ASP A 140 -16.18 30.87 9.64
CA ASP A 140 -16.58 32.23 10.00
C ASP A 140 -16.39 33.25 8.88
N GLY A 141 -15.93 32.83 7.71
CA GLY A 141 -15.75 33.64 6.51
C GLY A 141 -14.38 34.30 6.39
N ARG A 142 -13.49 34.19 7.39
CA ARG A 142 -12.10 34.68 7.26
C ARG A 142 -11.37 33.93 6.17
N GLU A 143 -10.58 34.68 5.38
CA GLU A 143 -9.75 34.13 4.30
C GLU A 143 -8.28 34.38 4.58
N PHE A 144 -7.43 33.42 4.26
CA PHE A 144 -5.99 33.48 4.42
C PHE A 144 -5.30 32.97 3.17
N ASP A 145 -4.27 33.69 2.72
CA ASP A 145 -3.31 33.06 1.80
C ASP A 145 -2.55 31.96 2.54
N ALA A 146 -2.24 30.89 1.85
CA ALA A 146 -1.56 29.75 2.44
C ALA A 146 -0.40 29.27 1.58
N GLU A 147 0.63 28.76 2.25
CA GLU A 147 1.81 28.18 1.64
C GLU A 147 1.91 26.70 1.96
N VAL A 148 2.46 25.92 1.01
CA VAL A 148 2.72 24.52 1.24
C VAL A 148 3.98 24.37 2.10
N VAL A 149 3.83 23.91 3.35
CA VAL A 149 4.94 23.59 4.24
C VAL A 149 5.61 22.30 3.78
N GLY A 150 4.80 21.30 3.42
CA GLY A 150 5.28 20.03 2.91
C GLY A 150 4.15 19.19 2.33
N ARG A 151 4.51 18.26 1.46
CA ARG A 151 3.54 17.35 0.83
C ARG A 151 4.14 16.02 0.45
N ASP A 152 3.30 15.01 0.40
CA ASP A 152 3.67 13.68 -0.06
C ASP A 152 2.64 13.14 -1.05
N ALA A 153 3.06 12.98 -2.29
CA ALA A 153 2.18 12.54 -3.38
C ALA A 153 1.76 11.07 -3.26
N SER A 154 2.56 10.24 -2.60
CA SER A 154 2.29 8.81 -2.51
C SER A 154 1.32 8.40 -1.40
N THR A 155 1.08 9.28 -0.44
CA THR A 155 0.04 9.15 0.60
C THR A 155 -1.10 10.12 0.39
N ASP A 156 -0.97 11.02 -0.60
CA ASP A 156 -1.91 12.08 -0.92
C ASP A 156 -2.17 13.05 0.25
N VAL A 157 -1.13 13.42 1.02
CA VAL A 157 -1.22 14.33 2.17
C VAL A 157 -0.41 15.59 1.90
N ALA A 158 -0.95 16.75 2.30
CA ALA A 158 -0.25 18.04 2.32
C ALA A 158 -0.48 18.78 3.63
N LEU A 159 0.55 19.49 4.08
CA LEU A 159 0.54 20.39 5.22
C LEU A 159 0.71 21.82 4.71
N LEU A 160 -0.21 22.67 5.06
CA LEU A 160 -0.21 24.10 4.71
C LEU A 160 0.05 24.95 5.96
N ARG A 161 0.57 26.16 5.74
CA ARG A 161 0.64 27.23 6.73
C ARG A 161 -0.17 28.40 6.22
N LEU A 162 -1.08 28.85 7.04
CA LEU A 162 -1.81 30.10 6.80
C LEU A 162 -0.90 31.30 7.05
N GLY A 163 -1.13 32.38 6.33
CA GLY A 163 -0.50 33.66 6.56
C GLY A 163 -0.77 34.17 7.97
N ASP A 164 -0.60 35.49 8.19
CA ASP A 164 -0.80 36.07 9.51
C ASP A 164 -2.22 35.82 10.04
N VAL A 165 -2.33 34.89 10.97
CA VAL A 165 -3.62 34.47 11.53
C VAL A 165 -4.12 35.43 12.63
N GLY A 166 -3.23 36.21 13.22
CA GLY A 166 -3.59 37.11 14.32
C GLY A 166 -4.42 36.44 15.46
N PRO A 167 -4.73 37.19 16.51
CA PRO A 167 -5.75 36.74 17.45
C PRO A 167 -7.17 37.05 16.90
N PRO A 168 -8.20 36.20 17.22
CA PRO A 168 -8.15 35.02 18.06
C PRO A 168 -7.53 33.84 17.36
N ASN A 169 -6.99 32.88 18.17
CA ASN A 169 -6.46 31.62 17.68
C ASN A 169 -7.50 30.87 16.83
N LEU A 170 -6.98 30.05 15.89
CA LEU A 170 -7.83 29.26 15.01
C LEU A 170 -8.43 28.03 15.76
N PRO A 171 -9.64 27.61 15.37
CA PRO A 171 -10.30 26.44 15.96
C PRO A 171 -9.65 25.13 15.45
N ALA A 172 -8.63 24.63 16.17
CA ALA A 172 -7.96 23.38 15.85
C ALA A 172 -8.82 22.18 16.21
N VAL A 173 -8.80 21.13 15.37
CA VAL A 173 -9.50 19.87 15.60
C VAL A 173 -8.66 18.92 16.46
N TYR A 174 -9.32 17.94 17.09
CA TYR A 174 -8.66 16.82 17.77
C TYR A 174 -8.41 15.67 16.80
N LEU A 175 -7.23 15.05 16.88
CA LEU A 175 -6.88 13.87 16.11
C LEU A 175 -7.09 12.62 16.95
N GLY A 176 -7.91 11.68 16.43
CA GLY A 176 -8.19 10.39 17.03
C GLY A 176 -7.11 9.34 16.72
N ASP A 177 -7.46 8.08 16.91
CA ASP A 177 -6.59 6.92 16.65
C ASP A 177 -7.25 5.99 15.63
N SER A 178 -6.73 6.00 14.39
CA SER A 178 -7.29 5.19 13.30
C SER A 178 -7.00 3.69 13.43
N ASP A 179 -5.99 3.29 14.22
CA ASP A 179 -5.68 1.86 14.42
C ASP A 179 -6.78 1.20 15.29
N ARG A 180 -7.46 1.98 16.15
CA ARG A 180 -8.54 1.52 17.04
C ARG A 180 -9.92 1.47 16.38
N LEU A 181 -10.04 1.95 15.13
CA LEU A 181 -11.30 1.85 14.39
C LEU A 181 -11.65 0.38 14.12
N GLU A 182 -12.94 0.09 14.22
CA GLU A 182 -13.50 -1.21 13.86
C GLU A 182 -14.50 -1.07 12.71
N VAL A 183 -14.69 -2.14 11.94
CA VAL A 183 -15.74 -2.19 10.90
C VAL A 183 -17.09 -2.09 11.59
N GLY A 184 -17.92 -1.14 11.14
CA GLY A 184 -19.20 -0.82 11.77
C GLY A 184 -19.17 0.44 12.64
N ASP A 185 -18.00 1.02 12.94
CA ASP A 185 -17.90 2.30 13.64
C ASP A 185 -18.52 3.42 12.81
N TRP A 186 -19.37 4.23 13.44
CA TRP A 186 -19.96 5.40 12.81
C TRP A 186 -18.96 6.51 12.59
N VAL A 187 -19.05 7.13 11.41
CA VAL A 187 -18.19 8.25 11.01
C VAL A 187 -18.98 9.34 10.31
N VAL A 188 -18.46 10.57 10.37
CA VAL A 188 -19.01 11.75 9.71
C VAL A 188 -17.91 12.38 8.86
N ALA A 189 -18.14 12.46 7.55
CA ALA A 189 -17.30 13.20 6.64
C ALA A 189 -17.83 14.63 6.50
N ILE A 190 -16.97 15.61 6.75
CA ILE A 190 -17.31 17.03 6.59
C ILE A 190 -16.37 17.62 5.54
N GLY A 191 -16.95 18.39 4.61
CA GLY A 191 -16.22 19.21 3.67
C GLY A 191 -16.85 20.58 3.54
N ASN A 192 -16.13 21.49 2.87
CA ASN A 192 -16.63 22.83 2.57
C ASN A 192 -16.36 23.15 1.10
N PRO A 193 -17.05 22.46 0.16
CA PRO A 193 -16.69 22.48 -1.27
C PRO A 193 -16.81 23.87 -1.94
N PHE A 194 -17.64 24.75 -1.42
CA PHE A 194 -17.91 26.06 -2.05
C PHE A 194 -17.69 27.24 -1.11
N GLY A 195 -17.26 26.99 0.13
CA GLY A 195 -17.06 28.04 1.13
C GLY A 195 -18.35 28.74 1.57
N LEU A 196 -19.50 28.19 1.22
CA LEU A 196 -20.82 28.77 1.55
C LEU A 196 -21.44 28.08 2.76
N ASP A 197 -21.44 26.73 2.77
CA ASP A 197 -21.94 25.89 3.86
C ASP A 197 -21.19 24.55 3.88
N HIS A 198 -21.09 23.94 5.05
CA HIS A 198 -20.49 22.63 5.19
C HIS A 198 -21.35 21.55 4.54
N SER A 199 -20.73 20.73 3.71
CA SER A 199 -21.35 19.48 3.24
C SER A 199 -21.02 18.37 4.23
N VAL A 200 -22.06 17.81 4.83
CA VAL A 200 -21.95 16.75 5.83
C VAL A 200 -22.55 15.48 5.29
N SER A 201 -21.81 14.40 5.37
CA SER A 201 -22.30 13.04 5.13
C SER A 201 -21.90 12.12 6.27
N HIS A 202 -22.66 11.07 6.50
CA HIS A 202 -22.39 10.11 7.55
C HIS A 202 -22.47 8.69 6.98
N GLY A 203 -21.83 7.78 7.66
CA GLY A 203 -21.77 6.37 7.33
C GLY A 203 -21.02 5.60 8.41
N MET A 204 -20.45 4.47 8.02
CA MET A 204 -19.64 3.65 8.90
C MET A 204 -18.31 3.25 8.24
N ILE A 205 -17.39 2.76 9.02
CA ILE A 205 -16.20 2.09 8.52
C ILE A 205 -16.62 0.77 7.88
N SER A 206 -16.46 0.65 6.58
CA SER A 206 -16.83 -0.56 5.82
C SER A 206 -15.67 -1.56 5.73
N ALA A 207 -14.43 -1.08 5.72
CA ALA A 207 -13.22 -1.89 5.75
C ALA A 207 -12.00 -1.04 6.12
N LYS A 208 -10.89 -1.71 6.44
CA LYS A 208 -9.58 -1.10 6.72
C LYS A 208 -8.52 -1.70 5.81
N GLU A 209 -7.36 -1.07 5.74
CA GLU A 209 -6.19 -1.57 5.00
C GLU A 209 -6.48 -1.83 3.50
N ARG A 210 -7.29 -0.95 2.86
CA ARG A 210 -7.61 -1.10 1.44
C ARG A 210 -6.48 -0.62 0.55
N VAL A 211 -6.10 -1.48 -0.39
CA VAL A 211 -5.12 -1.21 -1.45
C VAL A 211 -5.87 -0.94 -2.74
N LEU A 212 -5.73 0.27 -3.28
CA LEU A 212 -6.41 0.69 -4.50
C LEU A 212 -5.49 0.62 -5.73
N GLY A 213 -4.17 0.44 -5.53
CA GLY A 213 -3.18 0.46 -6.59
C GLY A 213 -2.85 1.87 -7.11
N VAL A 214 -3.24 2.90 -6.38
CA VAL A 214 -2.94 4.31 -6.73
C VAL A 214 -1.59 4.77 -6.18
N GLY A 215 -1.09 4.10 -5.14
CA GLY A 215 0.20 4.39 -4.52
C GLY A 215 0.85 3.15 -3.91
N VAL A 216 2.16 3.21 -3.70
CA VAL A 216 2.95 2.11 -3.08
C VAL A 216 2.58 1.94 -1.59
N PHE A 217 2.01 2.98 -0.97
CA PHE A 217 1.67 3.03 0.45
C PHE A 217 0.17 3.10 0.69
N ASP A 218 -0.60 2.52 -0.24
CA ASP A 218 -2.04 2.43 -0.10
C ASP A 218 -2.40 1.68 1.19
N ASP A 219 -3.15 2.35 2.04
CA ASP A 219 -3.68 1.82 3.30
C ASP A 219 -4.90 2.66 3.65
N PHE A 220 -5.97 2.48 2.86
CA PHE A 220 -7.14 3.33 3.01
C PHE A 220 -8.17 2.75 3.97
N ILE A 221 -8.81 3.64 4.72
CA ILE A 221 -10.07 3.36 5.38
C ILE A 221 -11.16 3.43 4.31
N GLN A 222 -11.98 2.39 4.18
CA GLN A 222 -13.18 2.39 3.36
C GLN A 222 -14.38 2.77 4.20
N THR A 223 -15.23 3.66 3.69
CA THR A 223 -16.50 4.07 4.33
C THR A 223 -17.62 4.17 3.30
N ASP A 224 -18.85 4.02 3.74
CA ASP A 224 -20.06 4.30 2.95
C ASP A 224 -20.58 5.73 3.17
N ALA A 225 -19.92 6.53 4.03
CA ALA A 225 -20.13 7.97 4.06
C ALA A 225 -19.86 8.56 2.67
N LEU A 226 -20.77 9.36 2.15
CA LEU A 226 -20.66 9.91 0.81
C LEU A 226 -19.47 10.86 0.71
N ILE A 227 -18.44 10.48 -0.03
CA ILE A 227 -17.32 11.32 -0.40
C ILE A 227 -17.57 11.83 -1.83
N ASN A 228 -17.66 13.14 -2.00
CA ASN A 228 -17.93 13.80 -3.27
C ASN A 228 -16.81 14.81 -3.58
N PRO A 229 -16.66 15.24 -4.84
CA PRO A 229 -15.80 16.36 -5.17
C PRO A 229 -16.07 17.56 -4.27
N GLY A 230 -15.03 18.04 -3.58
CA GLY A 230 -15.11 19.09 -2.59
C GLY A 230 -14.94 18.62 -1.14
N ASN A 231 -15.23 17.37 -0.79
CA ASN A 231 -14.93 16.80 0.53
C ASN A 231 -13.46 16.33 0.62
N SER A 232 -12.77 16.16 -0.51
CA SER A 232 -11.36 15.74 -0.55
C SER A 232 -10.48 16.68 0.25
N GLY A 233 -9.64 16.12 1.12
CA GLY A 233 -8.80 16.85 2.08
C GLY A 233 -9.49 17.21 3.39
N GLY A 234 -10.82 17.14 3.45
CA GLY A 234 -11.60 17.33 4.67
C GLY A 234 -11.50 16.15 5.64
N PRO A 235 -11.88 16.37 6.90
CA PRO A 235 -11.78 15.35 7.94
C PRO A 235 -12.89 14.29 7.85
N LEU A 236 -12.54 13.06 8.24
CA LEU A 236 -13.46 12.00 8.63
C LEU A 236 -13.45 11.94 10.16
N PHE A 237 -14.57 12.29 10.81
CA PHE A 237 -14.70 12.31 12.26
C PHE A 237 -15.32 11.01 12.79
N ASN A 238 -14.89 10.59 13.98
CA ASN A 238 -15.62 9.59 14.78
C ASN A 238 -16.73 10.27 15.61
N MET A 239 -17.50 9.47 16.36
CA MET A 239 -18.58 9.98 17.21
C MET A 239 -18.10 10.76 18.46
N ARG A 240 -16.79 10.87 18.69
CA ARG A 240 -16.20 11.72 19.75
C ARG A 240 -15.72 13.07 19.22
N GLY A 241 -15.93 13.37 17.93
CA GLY A 241 -15.44 14.60 17.28
C GLY A 241 -13.94 14.61 17.03
N GLU A 242 -13.32 13.44 16.95
CA GLU A 242 -11.90 13.29 16.64
C GLU A 242 -11.73 12.90 15.17
N VAL A 243 -10.79 13.51 14.48
CA VAL A 243 -10.44 13.14 13.10
C VAL A 243 -9.75 11.77 13.10
N VAL A 244 -10.32 10.82 12.38
CA VAL A 244 -9.80 9.45 12.21
C VAL A 244 -9.29 9.19 10.81
N GLY A 245 -9.57 10.09 9.85
CA GLY A 245 -9.04 10.01 8.50
C GLY A 245 -9.14 11.31 7.73
N VAL A 246 -8.47 11.38 6.59
CA VAL A 246 -8.55 12.48 5.61
C VAL A 246 -9.27 11.96 4.37
N ASN A 247 -10.44 12.49 4.05
CA ASN A 247 -11.21 12.09 2.87
C ASN A 247 -10.41 12.33 1.61
N THR A 248 -10.31 11.34 0.70
CA THR A 248 -9.41 11.49 -0.45
C THR A 248 -10.01 11.07 -1.79
N ALA A 249 -10.57 9.89 -1.90
CA ALA A 249 -10.96 9.31 -3.18
C ALA A 249 -12.34 8.68 -3.15
N ILE A 250 -12.92 8.58 -4.35
CA ILE A 250 -14.11 7.80 -4.65
C ILE A 250 -13.77 6.81 -5.76
N MET A 251 -14.33 5.60 -5.71
CA MET A 251 -14.34 4.72 -6.88
C MET A 251 -15.40 5.19 -7.85
N SER A 252 -14.99 5.63 -9.03
CA SER A 252 -15.90 6.10 -10.09
C SER A 252 -16.91 5.04 -10.56
N GLN A 253 -16.66 3.77 -10.29
CA GLN A 253 -17.52 2.64 -10.66
C GLN A 253 -18.36 2.08 -9.49
N GLY A 254 -18.27 2.64 -8.27
CA GLY A 254 -18.99 2.16 -7.09
C GLY A 254 -19.68 3.31 -6.37
N GLN A 255 -21.02 3.37 -6.43
CA GLN A 255 -21.80 4.29 -5.59
C GLN A 255 -21.73 3.87 -4.13
N GLY A 256 -21.49 4.81 -3.21
CA GLY A 256 -21.43 4.52 -1.77
C GLY A 256 -20.11 3.89 -1.29
N ILE A 257 -19.01 4.04 -2.05
CA ILE A 257 -17.69 3.59 -1.62
C ILE A 257 -16.75 4.81 -1.60
N GLY A 258 -16.47 5.29 -0.39
CA GLY A 258 -15.51 6.36 -0.11
C GLY A 258 -14.26 5.83 0.53
N PHE A 259 -13.15 6.58 0.39
CA PHE A 259 -11.87 6.25 0.98
C PHE A 259 -11.29 7.45 1.71
N ALA A 260 -10.62 7.15 2.83
CA ALA A 260 -9.89 8.15 3.61
C ALA A 260 -8.50 7.65 3.97
N VAL A 261 -7.51 8.55 3.98
CA VAL A 261 -6.16 8.29 4.50
C VAL A 261 -6.26 8.19 6.02
N PRO A 262 -5.77 7.12 6.67
CA PRO A 262 -5.81 6.97 8.12
C PRO A 262 -5.10 8.09 8.85
N ILE A 263 -5.67 8.62 9.93
CA ILE A 263 -5.06 9.76 10.64
C ILE A 263 -3.74 9.40 11.31
N ASN A 264 -3.51 8.14 11.70
CA ASN A 264 -2.22 7.74 12.25
C ASN A 264 -1.11 7.81 11.19
N MET A 265 -1.42 7.49 9.91
CA MET A 265 -0.49 7.72 8.81
C MET A 265 -0.15 9.21 8.67
N VAL A 266 -1.15 10.08 8.75
CA VAL A 266 -0.94 11.53 8.69
C VAL A 266 -0.05 12.01 9.84
N LYS A 267 -0.33 11.57 11.08
CA LYS A 267 0.49 11.91 12.25
C LYS A 267 1.96 11.51 12.09
N ASP A 268 2.20 10.34 11.51
CA ASP A 268 3.57 9.85 11.26
C ASP A 268 4.30 10.68 10.19
N LEU A 269 3.56 11.29 9.24
CA LEU A 269 4.11 12.15 8.19
C LEU A 269 4.42 13.58 8.66
N LEU A 270 3.58 14.15 9.54
CA LEU A 270 3.60 15.56 9.89
C LEU A 270 4.97 16.10 10.33
N PRO A 271 5.78 15.39 11.17
CA PRO A 271 7.11 15.88 11.56
C PRO A 271 8.01 16.12 10.34
N ASN A 272 8.10 15.13 9.44
CA ASN A 272 8.93 15.23 8.25
C ASN A 272 8.43 16.30 7.26
N LEU A 273 7.11 16.40 7.06
CA LEU A 273 6.54 17.43 6.19
C LEU A 273 6.82 18.83 6.73
N ARG A 274 6.77 19.02 8.06
CA ARG A 274 7.04 20.28 8.71
C ARG A 274 8.51 20.70 8.64
N GLU A 275 9.43 19.76 8.83
CA GLU A 275 10.86 20.03 8.93
C GLU A 275 11.56 20.05 7.56
N ASN A 276 11.19 19.14 6.69
CA ASN A 276 11.92 18.86 5.44
C ASN A 276 11.11 19.20 4.18
N GLY A 277 9.82 19.56 4.31
CA GLY A 277 8.92 19.85 3.20
C GLY A 277 8.53 18.62 2.37
N ARG A 278 9.16 17.48 2.60
CA ARG A 278 8.94 16.21 1.89
C ARG A 278 9.32 15.02 2.77
N LEU A 279 8.78 13.87 2.45
CA LEU A 279 9.15 12.63 3.12
C LEU A 279 10.34 11.97 2.39
N GLU A 280 11.47 11.89 3.08
CA GLU A 280 12.54 10.97 2.70
C GLU A 280 12.28 9.63 3.36
N ARG A 281 12.09 8.58 2.54
CA ARG A 281 11.62 7.29 3.03
C ARG A 281 12.75 6.39 3.47
N GLY A 282 12.63 5.86 4.67
CA GLY A 282 13.50 4.79 5.13
C GLY A 282 13.32 3.52 4.28
N TRP A 283 14.42 2.86 4.04
CA TRP A 283 14.48 1.63 3.27
C TRP A 283 15.25 0.56 4.05
N LEU A 284 14.67 -0.64 4.12
CA LEU A 284 15.25 -1.78 4.79
C LEU A 284 16.07 -2.65 3.83
N GLY A 285 15.62 -2.78 2.58
CA GLY A 285 16.26 -3.60 1.56
C GLY A 285 15.96 -5.08 1.66
N VAL A 286 14.66 -5.40 1.79
CA VAL A 286 14.14 -6.77 1.72
C VAL A 286 12.95 -6.84 0.78
N THR A 287 12.73 -7.99 0.16
CA THR A 287 11.44 -8.38 -0.41
C THR A 287 10.74 -9.33 0.54
N ILE A 288 9.43 -9.18 0.68
CA ILE A 288 8.59 -10.01 1.55
C ILE A 288 7.73 -10.91 0.67
N ASP A 289 7.65 -12.18 1.03
CA ASP A 289 6.73 -13.11 0.41
C ASP A 289 5.32 -12.88 0.97
N ASN A 290 4.43 -12.35 0.12
CA ASN A 290 3.02 -12.09 0.44
C ASN A 290 2.07 -13.06 -0.29
N GLU A 291 2.60 -14.04 -1.03
CA GLU A 291 1.79 -15.04 -1.74
C GLU A 291 1.46 -16.27 -0.88
N LEU A 292 2.14 -16.45 0.26
CA LEU A 292 1.86 -17.55 1.15
C LEU A 292 0.50 -17.34 1.86
N PRO A 293 -0.40 -18.36 1.77
CA PRO A 293 -1.66 -18.30 2.48
C PRO A 293 -1.40 -18.23 3.99
N VAL A 294 -1.97 -17.21 4.57
CA VAL A 294 -1.85 -16.92 5.98
C VAL A 294 -2.85 -17.80 6.73
N GLU A 295 -2.46 -19.00 7.12
CA GLU A 295 -3.27 -19.81 8.06
C GLU A 295 -3.32 -19.15 9.44
N ASP A 296 -2.34 -18.29 9.78
CA ASP A 296 -2.23 -17.60 11.08
C ASP A 296 -2.31 -16.05 10.97
N GLY A 297 -2.65 -15.46 9.82
CA GLY A 297 -2.71 -14.00 9.64
C GLY A 297 -1.35 -13.26 9.74
N ARG A 298 -0.18 -13.93 9.69
CA ARG A 298 1.08 -13.34 10.16
C ARG A 298 2.34 -13.67 9.37
N SER A 299 2.25 -14.03 8.11
CA SER A 299 3.46 -14.44 7.37
C SER A 299 4.15 -13.26 6.68
N LEU A 300 5.06 -12.59 7.40
CA LEU A 300 5.97 -11.59 6.83
C LEU A 300 7.35 -12.23 6.66
N MET A 301 7.44 -13.22 5.78
CA MET A 301 8.69 -13.93 5.52
C MET A 301 9.55 -13.13 4.55
N VAL A 302 10.81 -12.92 4.90
CA VAL A 302 11.81 -12.33 4.02
C VAL A 302 12.10 -13.31 2.89
N LYS A 303 11.73 -12.96 1.66
CA LYS A 303 12.00 -13.74 0.46
C LYS A 303 13.43 -13.52 -0.02
N GLU A 304 13.83 -12.25 -0.08
CA GLU A 304 15.16 -11.84 -0.55
C GLU A 304 15.68 -10.67 0.28
N VAL A 305 17.00 -10.54 0.34
CA VAL A 305 17.69 -9.42 0.98
C VAL A 305 18.61 -8.79 -0.07
N TYR A 306 18.39 -7.52 -0.37
CA TYR A 306 19.24 -6.77 -1.31
C TYR A 306 20.67 -6.70 -0.79
N ARG A 307 21.63 -6.93 -1.64
CA ARG A 307 23.04 -6.80 -1.30
C ARG A 307 23.35 -5.35 -0.88
N ARG A 308 24.26 -5.17 0.09
CA ARG A 308 24.66 -3.86 0.63
C ARG A 308 23.51 -3.03 1.19
N SER A 309 22.35 -3.66 1.44
CA SER A 309 21.21 -3.02 2.08
C SER A 309 21.38 -2.93 3.60
N PRO A 310 20.62 -2.07 4.28
CA PRO A 310 20.55 -2.06 5.73
C PRO A 310 20.26 -3.45 6.33
N ALA A 311 19.35 -4.20 5.74
CA ALA A 311 19.01 -5.56 6.16
C ALA A 311 20.18 -6.54 6.03
N ALA A 312 20.92 -6.48 4.91
CA ALA A 312 22.10 -7.31 4.70
C ALA A 312 23.19 -7.00 5.75
N ASN A 313 23.45 -5.71 5.99
CA ASN A 313 24.45 -5.26 6.97
C ASN A 313 24.07 -5.66 8.40
N ALA A 314 22.77 -5.72 8.71
CA ALA A 314 22.25 -6.15 10.00
C ALA A 314 22.14 -7.68 10.15
N GLY A 315 22.48 -8.45 9.10
CA GLY A 315 22.48 -9.91 9.14
C GLY A 315 21.09 -10.55 9.04
N ILE A 316 20.11 -9.84 8.48
CA ILE A 316 18.80 -10.38 8.08
C ILE A 316 19.01 -11.32 6.90
N ARG A 317 18.26 -12.42 6.86
CA ARG A 317 18.43 -13.49 5.86
C ARG A 317 17.09 -13.88 5.25
N PRO A 318 17.09 -14.40 4.02
CA PRO A 318 15.92 -15.10 3.48
C PRO A 318 15.43 -16.18 4.45
N GLY A 319 14.12 -16.29 4.64
CA GLY A 319 13.48 -17.20 5.60
C GLY A 319 13.29 -16.60 7.01
N ASP A 320 13.83 -15.41 7.32
CA ASP A 320 13.46 -14.69 8.55
C ASP A 320 12.02 -14.19 8.45
N ARG A 321 11.27 -14.25 9.55
CA ARG A 321 9.94 -13.69 9.63
C ARG A 321 9.95 -12.46 10.53
N VAL A 322 9.53 -11.31 9.98
CA VAL A 322 9.42 -10.06 10.74
C VAL A 322 8.13 -10.10 11.57
N VAL A 323 8.21 -9.90 12.88
CA VAL A 323 7.06 -9.98 13.78
C VAL A 323 6.78 -8.68 14.53
N ALA A 324 7.78 -7.81 14.69
CA ALA A 324 7.60 -6.48 15.29
C ALA A 324 8.61 -5.47 14.76
N VAL A 325 8.25 -4.19 14.81
CA VAL A 325 9.12 -3.03 14.56
C VAL A 325 9.07 -2.13 15.79
N ASN A 326 10.22 -1.81 16.36
CA ASN A 326 10.33 -0.99 17.58
C ASN A 326 9.41 -1.48 18.72
N GLY A 327 9.35 -2.81 18.92
CA GLY A 327 8.51 -3.47 19.92
C GLY A 327 7.00 -3.50 19.61
N LYS A 328 6.55 -2.87 18.52
CA LYS A 328 5.15 -2.91 18.11
C LYS A 328 4.91 -4.08 17.15
N PRO A 329 4.01 -5.01 17.46
CA PRO A 329 3.68 -6.14 16.58
C PRO A 329 3.23 -5.67 15.20
N ILE A 330 3.53 -6.48 14.17
CA ILE A 330 3.10 -6.26 12.79
C ILE A 330 2.32 -7.46 12.31
N GLY A 331 1.17 -7.21 11.68
CA GLY A 331 0.25 -8.23 11.17
C GLY A 331 0.20 -8.31 9.64
N SER A 332 0.70 -7.28 8.91
CA SER A 332 0.64 -7.27 7.45
C SER A 332 1.90 -6.65 6.82
N TYR A 333 2.12 -6.99 5.53
CA TYR A 333 3.18 -6.38 4.73
C TYR A 333 3.06 -4.85 4.66
N LEU A 334 1.84 -4.34 4.52
CA LEU A 334 1.58 -2.91 4.47
C LEU A 334 1.95 -2.21 5.77
N GLN A 335 1.66 -2.84 6.93
CA GLN A 335 2.09 -2.30 8.22
C GLN A 335 3.62 -2.26 8.34
N LEU A 336 4.34 -3.30 7.87
CA LEU A 336 5.80 -3.30 7.84
C LEU A 336 6.31 -2.19 6.94
N LEU A 337 5.81 -2.14 5.70
CA LEU A 337 6.21 -1.15 4.70
C LEU A 337 6.01 0.27 5.22
N ARG A 338 4.84 0.57 5.78
CA ARG A 338 4.50 1.85 6.38
C ARG A 338 5.45 2.21 7.52
N LYS A 339 5.60 1.32 8.51
CA LYS A 339 6.45 1.59 9.69
C LYS A 339 7.91 1.84 9.32
N VAL A 340 8.42 1.18 8.30
CA VAL A 340 9.80 1.41 7.82
C VAL A 340 9.89 2.68 6.98
N ALA A 341 8.96 2.89 6.04
CA ALA A 341 9.02 3.99 5.10
C ALA A 341 8.74 5.38 5.73
N LEU A 342 8.04 5.42 6.86
CA LEU A 342 7.77 6.67 7.58
C LEU A 342 8.94 7.11 8.50
N LEU A 343 9.91 6.23 8.74
CA LEU A 343 11.13 6.58 9.44
C LEU A 343 12.12 7.23 8.48
N ALA A 344 12.81 8.25 8.96
CA ALA A 344 13.83 8.93 8.16
C ALA A 344 15.03 8.00 7.88
N PRO A 345 15.72 8.17 6.73
CA PRO A 345 17.03 7.56 6.52
C PRO A 345 17.99 7.92 7.66
N GLY A 346 18.85 6.97 8.05
CA GLY A 346 19.75 7.11 9.20
C GLY A 346 19.11 6.74 10.55
N THR A 347 17.79 6.53 10.61
CA THR A 347 17.13 6.09 11.83
C THR A 347 17.51 4.65 12.18
N GLU A 348 17.98 4.43 13.41
CA GLU A 348 18.14 3.10 13.95
C GLU A 348 16.78 2.53 14.35
N THR A 349 16.44 1.36 13.81
CA THR A 349 15.15 0.70 14.00
C THR A 349 15.40 -0.73 14.49
N LYS A 350 14.69 -1.13 15.54
CA LYS A 350 14.74 -2.50 16.07
C LYS A 350 13.70 -3.38 15.41
N LEU A 351 14.14 -4.44 14.77
CA LEU A 351 13.27 -5.46 14.19
C LEU A 351 13.28 -6.70 15.10
N THR A 352 12.12 -7.20 15.44
CA THR A 352 11.98 -8.52 16.05
C THR A 352 11.71 -9.53 14.94
N LEU A 353 12.59 -10.52 14.80
CA LEU A 353 12.55 -11.53 13.77
C LEU A 353 12.35 -12.92 14.40
N MET A 354 11.66 -13.79 13.70
CA MET A 354 11.70 -15.23 13.98
C MET A 354 12.55 -15.92 12.91
N ARG A 355 13.62 -16.59 13.35
CA ARG A 355 14.50 -17.43 12.50
C ARG A 355 14.36 -18.89 12.92
N GLY A 356 13.52 -19.64 12.21
CA GLY A 356 13.06 -20.94 12.69
C GLY A 356 12.24 -20.80 13.95
N ALA A 357 12.63 -21.44 15.04
CA ALA A 357 11.99 -21.33 16.36
C ALA A 357 12.57 -20.23 17.27
N GLU A 358 13.64 -19.56 16.83
CA GLU A 358 14.37 -18.59 17.64
C GLU A 358 13.87 -17.17 17.35
N THR A 359 13.56 -16.39 18.40
CA THR A 359 13.27 -14.96 18.29
C THR A 359 14.56 -14.16 18.45
N LYS A 360 14.81 -13.23 17.53
CA LYS A 360 15.99 -12.35 17.50
C LYS A 360 15.57 -10.90 17.40
N GLU A 361 16.23 -10.04 18.16
CA GLU A 361 16.19 -8.59 17.95
C GLU A 361 17.40 -8.16 17.14
N VAL A 362 17.15 -7.39 16.07
CA VAL A 362 18.18 -6.90 15.17
C VAL A 362 18.01 -5.39 15.02
N ALA A 363 19.06 -4.65 15.36
CA ALA A 363 19.11 -3.21 15.10
C ALA A 363 19.54 -2.96 13.66
N VAL A 364 18.78 -2.13 12.95
CA VAL A 364 18.99 -1.80 11.55
C VAL A 364 18.98 -0.29 11.39
N THR A 365 20.05 0.28 10.85
CA THR A 365 20.08 1.69 10.44
C THR A 365 19.51 1.80 9.03
N LEU A 366 18.34 2.43 8.87
CA LEU A 366 17.65 2.56 7.60
C LEU A 366 18.46 3.44 6.62
N ALA A 367 18.42 3.11 5.33
CA ALA A 367 18.96 3.96 4.27
C ALA A 367 17.84 4.76 3.59
N ALA A 368 18.19 5.73 2.77
CA ALA A 368 17.23 6.32 1.84
C ALA A 368 16.80 5.27 0.80
N ARG A 369 15.50 5.24 0.46
CA ARG A 369 15.01 4.33 -0.58
C ARG A 369 15.66 4.69 -1.92
N PRO A 370 16.40 3.78 -2.55
CA PRO A 370 16.94 4.03 -3.88
C PRO A 370 15.85 4.32 -4.91
N ALA A 371 16.20 5.04 -5.98
CA ALA A 371 15.31 5.23 -7.12
C ALA A 371 14.87 3.89 -7.71
N GLN A 372 13.69 3.85 -8.34
CA GLN A 372 13.11 2.61 -8.87
C GLN A 372 14.04 1.89 -9.85
N GLU A 373 14.75 2.64 -10.67
CA GLU A 373 15.74 2.13 -11.63
C GLU A 373 16.92 1.45 -10.90
N THR A 374 17.38 2.05 -9.79
CA THR A 374 18.43 1.47 -8.95
C THR A 374 17.96 0.21 -8.22
N LEU A 375 16.67 0.18 -7.77
CA LEU A 375 16.08 -1.02 -7.15
C LEU A 375 15.98 -2.16 -8.15
N GLN A 376 15.51 -1.89 -9.37
CA GLN A 376 15.49 -2.88 -10.45
C GLN A 376 16.89 -3.39 -10.78
N ALA A 377 17.89 -2.52 -10.72
CA ALA A 377 19.28 -2.87 -10.88
C ALA A 377 19.81 -3.78 -9.76
N LEU A 378 19.40 -3.53 -8.50
CA LEU A 378 19.79 -4.34 -7.34
C LEU A 378 19.07 -5.70 -7.29
N ASP A 379 17.85 -5.79 -7.84
CA ASP A 379 17.02 -7.01 -7.86
C ASP A 379 17.41 -8.00 -8.97
N SER A 380 18.20 -7.55 -9.95
CA SER A 380 18.52 -8.40 -11.08
C SER A 380 19.51 -9.48 -10.66
N PRO A 381 19.20 -10.77 -10.90
CA PRO A 381 20.15 -11.88 -10.68
C PRO A 381 21.47 -11.71 -11.43
N GLY A 382 21.50 -10.78 -12.36
CA GLY A 382 22.62 -10.43 -13.22
C GLY A 382 23.49 -9.27 -12.77
N ASN A 383 23.30 -8.72 -11.57
CA ASN A 383 24.11 -7.60 -11.12
C ASN A 383 25.58 -8.01 -10.96
N VAL A 384 26.47 -7.37 -11.74
CA VAL A 384 27.93 -7.50 -11.62
C VAL A 384 28.42 -6.23 -10.93
N ASP A 385 28.38 -6.26 -9.59
CA ASP A 385 28.60 -5.11 -8.71
C ASP A 385 29.91 -4.37 -8.93
N GLU A 386 30.99 -5.10 -9.22
CA GLU A 386 32.34 -4.52 -9.38
C GLU A 386 32.47 -3.67 -10.65
N LEU A 387 31.68 -3.96 -11.67
CA LEU A 387 31.69 -3.26 -12.95
C LEU A 387 30.55 -2.27 -13.13
N GLY A 388 29.51 -2.37 -12.27
CA GLY A 388 28.31 -1.55 -12.37
C GLY A 388 27.37 -1.94 -13.50
N LEU A 389 27.37 -3.22 -13.90
CA LEU A 389 26.49 -3.78 -14.93
C LEU A 389 25.30 -4.49 -14.30
N VAL A 390 24.12 -4.26 -14.83
CA VAL A 390 22.91 -5.04 -14.56
C VAL A 390 22.60 -5.86 -15.79
N LEU A 391 22.65 -7.16 -15.64
CA LEU A 391 22.53 -8.10 -16.74
C LEU A 391 21.29 -8.99 -16.58
N ARG A 392 20.70 -9.41 -17.70
CA ARG A 392 19.58 -10.32 -17.78
C ARG A 392 19.81 -11.36 -18.87
N ASP A 393 19.35 -12.60 -18.63
CA ASP A 393 19.36 -13.64 -19.64
C ASP A 393 18.40 -13.31 -20.78
N ILE A 394 18.81 -13.60 -22.01
CA ILE A 394 17.96 -13.48 -23.20
C ILE A 394 17.19 -14.79 -23.34
N THR A 395 16.01 -14.85 -22.70
CA THR A 395 15.11 -16.00 -22.83
C THR A 395 14.51 -16.11 -24.24
N PRO A 396 13.95 -17.26 -24.64
CA PRO A 396 13.29 -17.41 -25.93
C PRO A 396 12.20 -16.36 -26.19
N GLU A 397 11.42 -16.01 -25.16
CA GLU A 397 10.35 -15.01 -25.25
C GLU A 397 10.93 -13.61 -25.49
N LEU A 398 11.96 -13.25 -24.75
CA LEU A 398 12.62 -11.95 -24.88
C LEU A 398 13.36 -11.85 -26.23
N ALA A 399 14.01 -12.93 -26.66
CA ALA A 399 14.68 -13.02 -27.93
C ALA A 399 13.71 -12.77 -29.11
N THR A 400 12.54 -13.40 -29.04
CA THR A 400 11.48 -13.21 -30.07
C THR A 400 11.00 -11.76 -30.12
N GLN A 401 10.82 -11.10 -28.95
CA GLN A 401 10.40 -9.70 -28.90
C GLN A 401 11.45 -8.72 -29.43
N MET A 402 12.73 -9.04 -29.25
CA MET A 402 13.85 -8.17 -29.61
C MET A 402 14.44 -8.51 -30.98
N GLY A 403 14.02 -9.57 -31.64
CA GLY A 403 14.56 -10.02 -32.92
C GLY A 403 15.95 -10.64 -32.82
N TYR A 404 16.35 -11.17 -31.65
CA TYR A 404 17.60 -11.87 -31.42
C TYR A 404 17.42 -13.38 -31.28
N GLU A 405 18.52 -14.12 -31.41
CA GLU A 405 18.52 -15.53 -31.00
C GLU A 405 18.60 -15.67 -29.47
N PRO A 406 17.95 -16.67 -28.85
CA PRO A 406 18.02 -16.91 -27.42
C PRO A 406 19.43 -17.34 -27.00
N TYR A 407 19.83 -16.97 -25.79
CA TYR A 407 21.12 -17.34 -25.16
C TYR A 407 22.37 -16.95 -25.96
N VAL A 408 22.31 -15.85 -26.70
CA VAL A 408 23.49 -15.32 -27.44
C VAL A 408 24.41 -14.45 -26.57
N GLY A 409 24.07 -14.24 -25.29
CA GLY A 409 24.80 -13.41 -24.35
C GLY A 409 23.92 -12.96 -23.19
N ALA A 410 24.37 -11.95 -22.46
CA ALA A 410 23.64 -11.31 -21.38
C ALA A 410 23.25 -9.87 -21.76
N LEU A 411 21.97 -9.57 -21.71
CA LEU A 411 21.42 -8.23 -22.01
C LEU A 411 21.73 -7.25 -20.86
N VAL A 412 22.30 -6.09 -21.17
CA VAL A 412 22.46 -4.99 -20.24
C VAL A 412 21.11 -4.30 -20.03
N THR A 413 20.53 -4.44 -18.85
CA THR A 413 19.27 -3.82 -18.48
C THR A 413 19.43 -2.58 -17.61
N GLY A 414 20.65 -2.34 -17.09
CA GLY A 414 21.01 -1.15 -16.33
C GLY A 414 22.51 -0.96 -16.25
N VAL A 415 22.93 0.29 -16.09
CA VAL A 415 24.33 0.69 -15.85
C VAL A 415 24.33 1.63 -14.66
N VAL A 416 25.14 1.30 -13.65
CA VAL A 416 25.25 2.11 -12.43
C VAL A 416 25.96 3.42 -12.74
N PRO A 417 25.42 4.60 -12.37
CA PRO A 417 26.08 5.87 -12.57
C PRO A 417 27.47 5.92 -11.91
N ARG A 418 28.42 6.51 -12.60
CA ARG A 418 29.85 6.63 -12.20
C ARG A 418 30.57 5.30 -12.04
N SER A 419 30.05 4.22 -12.57
CA SER A 419 30.68 2.91 -12.57
C SER A 419 31.72 2.77 -13.71
N PRO A 420 32.61 1.75 -13.64
CA PRO A 420 33.48 1.39 -14.74
C PRO A 420 32.73 1.15 -16.07
N ALA A 421 31.54 0.57 -16.01
CA ALA A 421 30.73 0.32 -17.21
C ALA A 421 30.24 1.62 -17.87
N GLU A 422 29.75 2.59 -17.07
CA GLU A 422 29.31 3.89 -17.61
C GLU A 422 30.51 4.65 -18.22
N GLN A 423 31.65 4.69 -17.50
CA GLN A 423 32.87 5.37 -17.98
C GLN A 423 33.38 4.76 -19.27
N ALA A 424 33.23 3.46 -19.45
CA ALA A 424 33.61 2.73 -20.64
C ALA A 424 32.58 2.83 -21.78
N GLY A 425 31.43 3.50 -21.56
CA GLY A 425 30.42 3.73 -22.59
C GLY A 425 29.47 2.56 -22.85
N VAL A 426 29.34 1.63 -21.90
CA VAL A 426 28.31 0.59 -21.96
C VAL A 426 26.93 1.24 -21.70
N THR A 427 25.92 0.86 -22.46
CA THR A 427 24.57 1.40 -22.36
C THR A 427 23.53 0.30 -22.20
N VAL A 428 22.37 0.68 -21.66
CA VAL A 428 21.20 -0.20 -21.61
C VAL A 428 20.81 -0.62 -23.03
N GLY A 429 20.53 -1.90 -23.21
CA GLY A 429 20.26 -2.51 -24.52
C GLY A 429 21.48 -3.18 -25.18
N ASP A 430 22.68 -2.98 -24.66
CA ASP A 430 23.86 -3.72 -25.12
C ASP A 430 23.75 -5.20 -24.71
N ILE A 431 24.29 -6.11 -25.53
CA ILE A 431 24.38 -7.53 -25.21
C ILE A 431 25.84 -7.91 -25.00
N VAL A 432 26.19 -8.38 -23.80
CA VAL A 432 27.54 -8.90 -23.51
C VAL A 432 27.66 -10.30 -24.06
N THR A 433 28.52 -10.47 -25.07
CA THR A 433 28.73 -11.74 -25.79
C THR A 433 30.03 -12.44 -25.44
N GLU A 434 31.04 -11.66 -24.96
CA GLU A 434 32.32 -12.21 -24.52
C GLU A 434 32.86 -11.40 -23.32
N VAL A 435 33.54 -12.08 -22.41
CA VAL A 435 34.30 -11.50 -21.29
C VAL A 435 35.72 -12.04 -21.35
N ASN A 436 36.73 -11.16 -21.42
CA ASN A 436 38.13 -11.52 -21.53
C ASN A 436 38.37 -12.55 -22.64
N ARG A 437 37.74 -12.36 -23.81
CA ARG A 437 37.79 -13.25 -24.98
C ARG A 437 37.16 -14.64 -24.78
N HIS A 438 36.43 -14.84 -23.69
CA HIS A 438 35.60 -16.06 -23.48
C HIS A 438 34.15 -15.75 -23.84
N ARG A 439 33.60 -16.55 -24.75
CA ARG A 439 32.17 -16.42 -25.11
C ARG A 439 31.30 -16.76 -23.92
N VAL A 440 30.28 -15.95 -23.72
CA VAL A 440 29.26 -16.12 -22.68
C VAL A 440 27.87 -16.25 -23.32
N LYS A 441 27.01 -17.07 -22.73
CA LYS A 441 25.67 -17.32 -23.26
C LYS A 441 24.58 -16.70 -22.40
N ASP A 442 24.91 -16.41 -21.15
CA ASP A 442 23.98 -15.97 -20.13
C ASP A 442 24.74 -15.21 -19.03
N VAL A 443 24.02 -14.72 -18.06
CA VAL A 443 24.54 -13.98 -16.91
C VAL A 443 25.48 -14.83 -16.06
N ALA A 444 25.17 -16.12 -15.90
CA ALA A 444 26.02 -17.05 -15.15
C ALA A 444 27.39 -17.22 -15.82
N GLY A 445 27.42 -17.28 -17.15
CA GLY A 445 28.63 -17.30 -17.96
C GLY A 445 29.46 -16.02 -17.80
N VAL A 446 28.83 -14.84 -17.76
CA VAL A 446 29.55 -13.58 -17.51
C VAL A 446 30.22 -13.61 -16.14
N ARG A 447 29.50 -14.01 -15.07
CA ARG A 447 30.06 -14.11 -13.71
C ARG A 447 31.25 -15.06 -13.65
N SER A 448 31.07 -16.26 -14.17
CA SER A 448 32.14 -17.28 -14.17
C SER A 448 33.39 -16.81 -14.93
N ALA A 449 33.21 -16.06 -16.01
CA ALA A 449 34.34 -15.50 -16.76
C ALA A 449 35.06 -14.36 -16.01
N LEU A 450 34.33 -13.54 -15.24
CA LEU A 450 34.88 -12.49 -14.39
C LEU A 450 35.67 -13.06 -13.20
N GLU A 451 35.10 -14.05 -12.51
CA GLU A 451 35.75 -14.73 -11.37
C GLU A 451 37.09 -15.35 -11.76
N LYS A 452 37.21 -15.87 -12.98
CA LYS A 452 38.46 -16.44 -13.51
C LYS A 452 39.54 -15.36 -13.83
N GLY A 453 39.10 -14.12 -14.04
CA GLY A 453 40.01 -13.02 -14.37
C GLY A 453 40.75 -12.41 -13.17
N GLY A 454 40.38 -12.74 -11.94
CA GLY A 454 40.94 -12.20 -10.70
C GLY A 454 40.39 -10.80 -10.36
N ALA A 455 40.21 -10.53 -9.07
CA ALA A 455 39.73 -9.25 -8.56
C ALA A 455 40.75 -8.13 -8.86
N GLY A 456 40.29 -6.99 -9.41
CA GLY A 456 41.12 -5.79 -9.70
C GLY A 456 41.83 -5.78 -11.05
N SER A 457 41.59 -6.73 -11.96
CA SER A 457 42.12 -6.74 -13.31
C SER A 457 41.19 -5.98 -14.29
N HIS A 458 41.80 -5.36 -15.32
CA HIS A 458 41.03 -4.79 -16.42
C HIS A 458 40.17 -5.88 -17.08
N VAL A 459 38.89 -5.58 -17.31
CA VAL A 459 37.96 -6.50 -17.93
C VAL A 459 37.68 -6.05 -19.35
N LEU A 460 37.87 -6.93 -20.33
CA LEU A 460 37.54 -6.67 -21.71
C LEU A 460 36.17 -7.33 -22.02
N LEU A 461 35.17 -6.52 -22.29
CA LEU A 461 33.86 -6.99 -22.76
C LEU A 461 33.75 -6.86 -24.26
N ARG A 462 33.16 -7.84 -24.92
CA ARG A 462 32.60 -7.69 -26.26
C ARG A 462 31.11 -7.48 -26.15
N VAL A 463 30.65 -6.30 -26.55
CA VAL A 463 29.24 -5.92 -26.51
C VAL A 463 28.69 -5.80 -27.93
N GLN A 464 27.45 -6.25 -28.09
CA GLN A 464 26.66 -6.06 -29.32
C GLN A 464 25.62 -4.99 -29.06
N ARG A 465 25.62 -3.95 -29.89
CA ARG A 465 24.64 -2.84 -29.88
C ARG A 465 23.95 -2.80 -31.25
N GLY A 466 22.73 -3.33 -31.33
CA GLY A 466 22.08 -3.59 -32.62
C GLY A 466 22.95 -4.54 -33.47
N ASP A 467 23.30 -4.13 -34.70
CA ASP A 467 24.14 -4.92 -35.60
C ASP A 467 25.65 -4.68 -35.41
N VAL A 468 26.05 -3.79 -34.49
CA VAL A 468 27.45 -3.43 -34.28
C VAL A 468 28.02 -4.20 -33.09
N GLN A 469 29.17 -4.81 -33.28
CA GLN A 469 29.96 -5.44 -32.22
C GLN A 469 31.19 -4.60 -31.92
N GLN A 470 31.42 -4.33 -30.64
CA GLN A 470 32.59 -3.56 -30.18
C GLN A 470 33.20 -4.15 -28.92
N TYR A 471 34.49 -3.90 -28.73
CA TYR A 471 35.17 -4.22 -27.48
C TYR A 471 35.24 -3.00 -26.58
N VAL A 472 34.90 -3.20 -25.31
CA VAL A 472 34.88 -2.18 -24.27
C VAL A 472 35.77 -2.64 -23.13
N ALA A 473 36.77 -1.83 -22.76
CA ALA A 473 37.62 -2.12 -21.63
C ALA A 473 37.12 -1.41 -20.37
N LEU A 474 36.88 -2.15 -19.32
CA LEU A 474 36.49 -1.65 -18.02
C LEU A 474 37.68 -1.71 -17.06
N SER A 475 37.89 -0.61 -16.36
CA SER A 475 38.89 -0.50 -15.30
C SER A 475 38.15 -0.41 -13.97
N PRO A 476 38.29 -1.39 -13.06
CA PRO A 476 37.65 -1.38 -11.74
C PRO A 476 38.13 -0.19 -10.89
#